data_e669d53406e77306581c4c5e5b291718
#
_entry.id   e669d53406e77306581c4c5e5b291718
#
_cell.length_a   1.000
_cell.length_b   1.000
_cell.length_c   1.000
_cell.angle_alpha   90.00
_cell.angle_beta   90.00
_cell.angle_gamma   90.00
#
_symmetry.space_group_name_H-M   'P 1'
#
loop_
_entity.id
_entity.type
_entity.pdbx_description
1 polymer ?
#
loop_
_entity_poly.entity_id
_entity_poly.type
_entity_poly.pdbx_seq_one_letter_code
_entity_poly.pdbx_strand_id
1 'polypeptide(L)'
;MKLGVGLYRYMLKDEEFTFARQCGCSDVIIHLANYYDGENDIVKATDEKENYGIARAGESVWSLDHMMALQKQAKEKGLNIYGIENFSPADWYDILLDGPKKEEQMEHLKEIIRNAGKAGIRCFGYNFSLAGVWGHQKTKKARGGAISTCFHAGQLNLDARIPNGEIWNMTYAENARGEYIEDIGYEELWNRLKWFLERILPVAEEAGVMMALHPDDPPMPFLRGTP
;
A
#
# COMPACT_ATOMS: atom_id res chain seq x y z
N MET A 1 -24.00 -3.31 -10.09
CA MET A 1 -22.60 -3.72 -9.82
C MET A 1 -21.72 -2.89 -10.75
N LYS A 2 -20.64 -2.32 -10.25
CA LYS A 2 -19.65 -1.59 -11.06
C LYS A 2 -18.51 -2.52 -11.43
N LEU A 3 -17.98 -2.40 -12.64
CA LEU A 3 -16.75 -3.06 -13.05
C LEU A 3 -15.60 -2.08 -12.85
N GLY A 4 -14.56 -2.50 -12.17
CA GLY A 4 -13.37 -1.71 -11.91
C GLY A 4 -12.10 -2.51 -12.09
N VAL A 5 -10.97 -1.82 -12.22
CA VAL A 5 -9.63 -2.39 -12.30
C VAL A 5 -8.67 -1.62 -11.41
N GLY A 6 -7.70 -2.31 -10.80
CA GLY A 6 -6.59 -1.71 -10.07
C GLY A 6 -5.49 -1.24 -11.03
N LEU A 7 -4.99 -0.02 -10.83
CA LEU A 7 -3.90 0.56 -11.61
C LEU A 7 -2.78 1.02 -10.68
N TYR A 8 -1.58 0.53 -10.93
CA TYR A 8 -0.39 0.99 -10.23
C TYR A 8 0.03 2.40 -10.68
N ARG A 9 0.81 3.09 -9.87
CA ARG A 9 1.26 4.47 -10.13
C ARG A 9 1.83 4.67 -11.53
N TYR A 10 2.69 3.77 -12.01
CA TYR A 10 3.28 3.86 -13.35
C TYR A 10 2.28 3.66 -14.50
N MET A 11 1.07 3.15 -14.18
CA MET A 11 -0.04 2.92 -15.12
C MET A 11 -1.04 4.09 -15.15
N LEU A 12 -0.84 5.16 -14.38
CA LEU A 12 -1.76 6.30 -14.32
C LEU A 12 -1.56 7.23 -15.53
N LYS A 13 -1.89 6.74 -16.72
CA LYS A 13 -1.70 7.39 -18.00
C LYS A 13 -2.94 7.20 -18.88
N ASP A 14 -3.03 8.04 -19.91
CA ASP A 14 -4.15 8.04 -20.86
C ASP A 14 -4.39 6.68 -21.53
N GLU A 15 -3.31 5.96 -21.83
CA GLU A 15 -3.37 4.65 -22.49
C GLU A 15 -4.07 3.63 -21.60
N GLU A 16 -3.67 3.50 -20.37
CA GLU A 16 -4.22 2.55 -19.40
C GLU A 16 -5.66 2.90 -19.01
N PHE A 17 -5.96 4.18 -18.84
CA PHE A 17 -7.34 4.62 -18.64
C PHE A 17 -8.23 4.31 -19.86
N THR A 18 -7.72 4.52 -21.07
CA THR A 18 -8.43 4.16 -22.29
C THR A 18 -8.66 2.65 -22.38
N PHE A 19 -7.62 1.84 -22.08
CA PHE A 19 -7.73 0.39 -22.03
C PHE A 19 -8.76 -0.09 -21.01
N ALA A 20 -8.70 0.43 -19.78
CA ALA A 20 -9.67 0.11 -18.75
C ALA A 20 -11.12 0.39 -19.22
N ARG A 21 -11.33 1.53 -19.88
CA ARG A 21 -12.63 1.89 -20.44
C ARG A 21 -13.07 0.94 -21.55
N GLN A 22 -12.17 0.54 -22.44
CA GLN A 22 -12.45 -0.44 -23.50
C GLN A 22 -12.82 -1.82 -22.94
N CYS A 23 -12.23 -2.20 -21.80
CA CYS A 23 -12.61 -3.41 -21.06
C CYS A 23 -13.98 -3.32 -20.37
N GLY A 24 -14.69 -2.19 -20.48
CA GLY A 24 -16.00 -1.98 -19.89
C GLY A 24 -15.99 -1.46 -18.46
N CYS A 25 -14.84 -1.09 -17.93
CA CYS A 25 -14.75 -0.50 -16.58
C CYS A 25 -15.46 0.87 -16.53
N SER A 26 -16.12 1.14 -15.42
CA SER A 26 -16.66 2.45 -15.06
C SER A 26 -15.85 3.15 -13.97
N ASP A 27 -15.08 2.37 -13.22
CA ASP A 27 -14.33 2.84 -12.06
C ASP A 27 -12.93 2.22 -12.04
N VAL A 28 -11.99 2.92 -11.41
CA VAL A 28 -10.64 2.41 -11.15
C VAL A 28 -10.28 2.59 -9.68
N ILE A 29 -9.49 1.67 -9.16
CA ILE A 29 -8.76 1.81 -7.88
C ILE A 29 -7.32 2.08 -8.24
N ILE A 30 -6.70 3.09 -7.64
CA ILE A 30 -5.33 3.49 -7.98
C ILE A 30 -4.39 3.31 -6.81
N HIS A 31 -3.14 3.01 -7.10
CA HIS A 31 -2.04 3.04 -6.13
C HIS A 31 -1.20 4.28 -6.37
N LEU A 32 -1.10 5.15 -5.37
CA LEU A 32 -0.19 6.30 -5.38
C LEU A 32 1.18 5.96 -4.78
N ALA A 33 1.25 4.96 -3.90
CA ALA A 33 2.51 4.39 -3.46
C ALA A 33 3.29 3.83 -4.66
N ASN A 34 4.59 4.14 -4.75
CA ASN A 34 5.43 3.71 -5.85
C ASN A 34 6.20 2.44 -5.48
N TYR A 35 5.57 1.28 -5.64
CA TYR A 35 6.16 -0.01 -5.27
C TYR A 35 7.40 -0.39 -6.09
N TYR A 36 7.63 0.25 -7.24
CA TYR A 36 8.68 -0.13 -8.18
C TYR A 36 9.70 0.99 -8.41
N ASP A 37 9.76 2.00 -7.52
CA ASP A 37 10.70 3.09 -7.63
C ASP A 37 12.07 2.69 -7.07
N GLY A 38 13.07 2.91 -7.86
CA GLY A 38 14.45 2.92 -7.45
C GLY A 38 15.16 1.57 -7.50
N GLU A 39 16.29 1.62 -8.14
CA GLU A 39 17.35 0.65 -7.92
C GLU A 39 18.18 1.14 -6.72
N ASN A 40 18.10 0.47 -5.55
CA ASN A 40 19.09 0.67 -4.53
C ASN A 40 19.87 -0.63 -4.28
N ASP A 41 21.09 -0.50 -3.77
CA ASP A 41 21.96 -1.65 -3.51
C ASP A 41 21.42 -2.56 -2.40
N ILE A 42 20.52 -2.06 -1.56
CA ILE A 42 19.86 -2.83 -0.50
C ILE A 42 18.82 -3.76 -1.11
N VAL A 43 18.01 -3.26 -2.04
CA VAL A 43 17.04 -4.06 -2.81
C VAL A 43 17.74 -5.12 -3.64
N LYS A 44 18.93 -4.82 -4.18
CA LYS A 44 19.75 -5.78 -4.93
C LYS A 44 20.45 -6.83 -4.05
N ALA A 45 20.68 -6.54 -2.78
CA ALA A 45 21.40 -7.43 -1.85
C ALA A 45 20.46 -8.45 -1.17
N THR A 46 19.16 -8.20 -1.14
CA THR A 46 18.13 -9.13 -0.71
C THR A 46 17.57 -9.83 -1.93
N ASP A 47 17.12 -11.07 -1.81
CA ASP A 47 16.69 -11.92 -2.92
C ASP A 47 15.72 -11.15 -3.83
N GLU A 48 16.17 -10.82 -5.04
CA GLU A 48 15.62 -9.84 -6.00
C GLU A 48 14.14 -10.04 -6.38
N LYS A 49 13.52 -11.11 -5.93
CA LYS A 49 12.19 -11.52 -6.38
C LYS A 49 11.05 -10.96 -5.55
N GLU A 50 11.33 -10.40 -4.39
CA GLU A 50 10.32 -10.08 -3.39
C GLU A 50 10.36 -8.65 -2.87
N ASN A 51 11.35 -7.85 -3.25
CA ASN A 51 11.47 -6.49 -2.77
C ASN A 51 10.79 -5.49 -3.70
N TYR A 52 9.88 -4.73 -3.11
CA TYR A 52 9.38 -3.51 -3.70
C TYR A 52 10.43 -2.39 -3.59
N GLY A 53 10.20 -1.28 -4.27
CA GLY A 53 11.14 -0.18 -4.34
C GLY A 53 11.31 0.62 -3.06
N ILE A 54 11.75 1.86 -3.23
CA ILE A 54 11.98 2.81 -2.14
C ILE A 54 10.73 3.66 -1.94
N ALA A 55 10.19 3.66 -0.72
CA ALA A 55 9.14 4.57 -0.32
C ALA A 55 9.75 5.94 0.05
N ARG A 56 9.19 7.01 -0.51
CA ARG A 56 9.63 8.39 -0.23
C ARG A 56 8.53 9.15 0.48
N ALA A 57 8.88 9.85 1.55
CA ALA A 57 7.95 10.72 2.26
C ALA A 57 7.75 12.05 1.55
N GLY A 58 6.59 12.68 1.78
CA GLY A 58 6.30 14.03 1.33
C GLY A 58 6.17 14.19 -0.18
N GLU A 59 5.84 13.13 -0.91
CA GLU A 59 5.64 13.18 -2.34
C GLU A 59 4.40 13.98 -2.73
N SER A 60 4.52 14.82 -3.75
CA SER A 60 3.43 15.70 -4.23
C SER A 60 2.21 14.94 -4.77
N VAL A 61 2.33 13.65 -5.04
CA VAL A 61 1.21 12.80 -5.50
C VAL A 61 0.06 12.71 -4.49
N TRP A 62 0.33 13.00 -3.21
CA TRP A 62 -0.68 13.04 -2.15
C TRP A 62 -1.38 14.39 -2.03
N SER A 63 -1.00 15.38 -2.83
CA SER A 63 -1.64 16.70 -2.83
C SER A 63 -3.03 16.68 -3.46
N LEU A 64 -3.89 17.61 -3.03
CA LEU A 64 -5.22 17.80 -3.61
C LEU A 64 -5.15 18.05 -5.12
N ASP A 65 -4.22 18.91 -5.54
CA ASP A 65 -4.09 19.27 -6.96
C ASP A 65 -3.76 18.07 -7.83
N HIS A 66 -2.87 17.19 -7.38
CA HIS A 66 -2.53 15.97 -8.10
C HIS A 66 -3.72 15.00 -8.16
N MET A 67 -4.42 14.76 -7.03
CA MET A 67 -5.59 13.89 -7.01
C MET A 67 -6.72 14.43 -7.89
N MET A 68 -6.95 15.74 -7.90
CA MET A 68 -7.92 16.38 -8.79
C MET A 68 -7.54 16.26 -10.27
N ALA A 69 -6.25 16.41 -10.60
CA ALA A 69 -5.76 16.24 -11.96
C ALA A 69 -5.98 14.81 -12.46
N LEU A 70 -5.63 13.79 -11.65
CA LEU A 70 -5.88 12.38 -11.97
C LEU A 70 -7.38 12.09 -12.13
N GLN A 71 -8.22 12.59 -11.22
CA GLN A 71 -9.67 12.40 -11.30
C GLN A 71 -10.25 13.02 -12.58
N LYS A 72 -9.75 14.19 -12.98
CA LYS A 72 -10.12 14.84 -14.25
C LYS A 72 -9.71 13.98 -15.43
N GLN A 73 -8.45 13.52 -15.49
CA GLN A 73 -7.92 12.67 -16.55
C GLN A 73 -8.74 11.36 -16.71
N ALA A 74 -9.09 10.70 -15.60
CA ALA A 74 -9.94 9.51 -15.61
C ALA A 74 -11.34 9.83 -16.17
N LYS A 75 -11.95 10.96 -15.75
CA LYS A 75 -13.27 11.40 -16.23
C LYS A 75 -13.30 11.69 -17.73
N GLU A 76 -12.23 12.26 -18.29
CA GLU A 76 -12.09 12.48 -19.73
C GLU A 76 -12.13 11.18 -20.54
N LYS A 77 -11.78 10.04 -19.92
CA LYS A 77 -11.91 8.71 -20.51
C LYS A 77 -13.22 7.99 -20.13
N GLY A 78 -14.13 8.66 -19.42
CA GLY A 78 -15.39 8.06 -18.96
C GLY A 78 -15.24 7.10 -17.78
N LEU A 79 -14.18 7.26 -16.99
CA LEU A 79 -13.88 6.52 -15.78
C LEU A 79 -14.04 7.43 -14.54
N ASN A 80 -14.15 6.81 -13.38
CA ASN A 80 -14.07 7.50 -12.10
C ASN A 80 -13.01 6.81 -11.22
N ILE A 81 -12.13 7.56 -10.60
CA ILE A 81 -11.27 7.03 -9.54
C ILE A 81 -12.15 6.88 -8.30
N TYR A 82 -12.51 5.64 -8.01
CA TYR A 82 -13.37 5.32 -6.88
C TYR A 82 -12.60 5.29 -5.57
N GLY A 83 -11.36 4.78 -5.60
CA GLY A 83 -10.56 4.64 -4.40
C GLY A 83 -9.06 4.70 -4.67
N ILE A 84 -8.32 4.94 -3.60
CA ILE A 84 -6.86 4.79 -3.52
C ILE A 84 -6.58 3.58 -2.64
N GLU A 85 -5.58 2.80 -2.99
CA GLU A 85 -5.13 1.67 -2.20
C GLU A 85 -3.74 1.93 -1.63
N ASN A 86 -3.66 1.80 -0.33
CA ASN A 86 -2.51 1.93 0.55
C ASN A 86 -1.89 3.34 0.64
N PHE A 87 -1.47 3.68 1.84
CA PHE A 87 -0.52 4.77 2.09
C PHE A 87 0.89 4.35 1.68
N SER A 88 1.77 5.31 1.40
CA SER A 88 3.19 5.01 1.24
C SER A 88 3.82 4.64 2.59
N PRO A 89 4.59 3.56 2.71
CA PRO A 89 5.26 3.21 3.96
C PRO A 89 6.06 4.35 4.59
N ALA A 90 6.69 5.20 3.78
CA ALA A 90 7.43 6.35 4.27
C ALA A 90 6.58 7.41 5.00
N ASP A 91 5.27 7.43 4.74
CA ASP A 91 4.35 8.40 5.32
C ASP A 91 3.67 7.91 6.61
N TRP A 92 3.83 6.62 6.98
CA TRP A 92 3.13 6.07 8.14
C TRP A 92 3.83 4.93 8.90
N TYR A 93 5.11 4.67 8.62
CA TYR A 93 5.84 3.57 9.25
C TYR A 93 5.86 3.63 10.78
N ASP A 94 5.97 4.82 11.37
CA ASP A 94 5.96 4.98 12.83
C ASP A 94 4.56 4.79 13.44
N ILE A 95 3.49 4.90 12.67
CA ILE A 95 2.15 4.49 13.12
C ILE A 95 2.11 2.97 13.29
N LEU A 96 2.70 2.22 12.36
CA LEU A 96 2.78 0.77 12.43
C LEU A 96 3.77 0.28 13.47
N LEU A 97 4.89 0.99 13.66
CA LEU A 97 5.96 0.63 14.59
C LEU A 97 5.80 1.20 16.01
N ASP A 98 4.79 2.03 16.24
CA ASP A 98 4.62 2.83 17.47
C ASP A 98 5.81 3.77 17.75
N GLY A 99 6.39 4.30 16.68
CA GLY A 99 7.60 5.11 16.72
C GLY A 99 7.38 6.59 17.03
N PRO A 100 8.48 7.36 17.11
CA PRO A 100 8.44 8.75 17.59
C PRO A 100 7.71 9.73 16.65
N LYS A 101 7.58 9.43 15.38
CA LYS A 101 6.90 10.30 14.38
C LYS A 101 5.42 9.96 14.19
N LYS A 102 4.86 9.02 14.95
CA LYS A 102 3.50 8.54 14.72
C LYS A 102 2.44 9.65 14.75
N GLU A 103 2.59 10.65 15.60
CA GLU A 103 1.64 11.78 15.66
C GLU A 103 1.78 12.70 14.43
N GLU A 104 2.99 13.02 14.01
CA GLU A 104 3.27 13.79 12.80
C GLU A 104 2.73 13.08 11.55
N GLN A 105 3.03 11.80 11.44
CA GLN A 105 2.54 10.97 10.33
C GLN A 105 1.01 10.86 10.34
N MET A 106 0.38 10.78 11.52
CA MET A 106 -1.08 10.76 11.62
C MET A 106 -1.71 12.05 11.08
N GLU A 107 -1.15 13.21 11.39
CA GLU A 107 -1.66 14.48 10.84
C GLU A 107 -1.50 14.53 9.32
N HIS A 108 -0.40 14.02 8.80
CA HIS A 108 -0.19 13.90 7.35
C HIS A 108 -1.21 12.96 6.69
N LEU A 109 -1.47 11.78 7.28
CA LEU A 109 -2.50 10.87 6.75
C LEU A 109 -3.90 11.49 6.77
N LYS A 110 -4.24 12.26 7.82
CA LYS A 110 -5.50 12.99 7.88
C LYS A 110 -5.63 14.01 6.74
N GLU A 111 -4.53 14.69 6.39
CA GLU A 111 -4.51 15.60 5.24
C GLU A 111 -4.75 14.83 3.92
N ILE A 112 -4.08 13.70 3.72
CA ILE A 112 -4.28 12.83 2.56
C ILE A 112 -5.77 12.42 2.43
N ILE A 113 -6.40 12.00 3.52
CA ILE A 113 -7.82 11.60 3.51
C ILE A 113 -8.73 12.79 3.17
N ARG A 114 -8.47 13.98 3.73
CA ARG A 114 -9.23 15.19 3.36
C ARG A 114 -9.06 15.55 1.89
N ASN A 115 -7.85 15.41 1.34
CA ASN A 115 -7.56 15.66 -0.06
C ASN A 115 -8.29 14.65 -0.97
N ALA A 116 -8.29 13.36 -0.61
CA ALA A 116 -9.05 12.34 -1.31
C ALA A 116 -10.56 12.67 -1.36
N GLY A 117 -11.14 13.03 -0.22
CA GLY A 117 -12.55 13.44 -0.15
C GLY A 117 -12.88 14.65 -1.03
N LYS A 118 -12.06 15.71 -0.97
CA LYS A 118 -12.19 16.92 -1.81
C LYS A 118 -12.05 16.61 -3.31
N ALA A 119 -11.18 15.65 -3.67
CA ALA A 119 -11.04 15.19 -5.06
C ALA A 119 -12.18 14.29 -5.52
N GLY A 120 -13.13 13.95 -4.64
CA GLY A 120 -14.28 13.09 -4.95
C GLY A 120 -13.96 11.59 -4.91
N ILE A 121 -12.84 11.20 -4.34
CA ILE A 121 -12.46 9.82 -4.11
C ILE A 121 -13.18 9.32 -2.86
N ARG A 122 -13.88 8.18 -2.95
CA ARG A 122 -14.84 7.73 -1.94
C ARG A 122 -14.37 6.58 -1.07
N CYS A 123 -13.26 5.96 -1.43
CA CYS A 123 -12.71 4.82 -0.69
C CYS A 123 -11.20 4.97 -0.53
N PHE A 124 -10.70 4.62 0.63
CA PHE A 124 -9.27 4.52 0.87
C PHE A 124 -8.96 3.17 1.51
N GLY A 125 -8.30 2.31 0.72
CA GLY A 125 -7.83 1.01 1.18
C GLY A 125 -6.55 1.16 1.99
N TYR A 126 -6.39 0.33 3.00
CA TYR A 126 -5.16 0.27 3.79
C TYR A 126 -4.92 -1.14 4.30
N ASN A 127 -3.66 -1.49 4.50
CA ASN A 127 -3.25 -2.76 5.08
C ASN A 127 -2.48 -2.48 6.38
N PHE A 128 -2.97 -2.97 7.51
CA PHE A 128 -2.37 -2.72 8.82
C PHE A 128 -1.52 -3.93 9.27
N SER A 129 -0.49 -4.23 8.48
CA SER A 129 0.53 -5.24 8.82
C SER A 129 1.93 -4.70 8.52
N LEU A 130 2.96 -5.31 9.11
CA LEU A 130 4.34 -4.90 8.90
C LEU A 130 5.00 -5.73 7.79
N ALA A 131 4.70 -7.03 7.72
CA ALA A 131 5.26 -7.91 6.72
C ALA A 131 4.73 -7.61 5.31
N GLY A 132 3.48 -7.13 5.20
CA GLY A 132 2.85 -6.84 3.93
C GLY A 132 2.78 -8.06 3.02
N VAL A 133 2.82 -7.82 1.73
CA VAL A 133 2.77 -8.85 0.69
C VAL A 133 4.16 -9.47 0.52
N TRP A 134 4.49 -10.48 1.35
CA TRP A 134 5.80 -11.13 1.35
C TRP A 134 5.70 -12.61 0.94
N GLY A 135 6.77 -13.15 0.34
CA GLY A 135 6.89 -14.55 -0.01
C GLY A 135 6.11 -14.96 -1.26
N HIS A 136 5.70 -14.00 -2.05
CA HIS A 136 5.01 -14.27 -3.31
C HIS A 136 5.97 -14.84 -4.36
N GLN A 137 5.51 -15.90 -5.03
CA GLN A 137 6.24 -16.57 -6.11
C GLN A 137 5.41 -16.54 -7.38
N LYS A 138 6.06 -16.54 -8.54
CA LYS A 138 5.38 -16.66 -9.82
C LYS A 138 5.30 -18.13 -10.26
N THR A 139 4.14 -18.55 -10.69
CA THR A 139 3.89 -19.91 -11.19
C THR A 139 3.20 -19.87 -12.55
N LYS A 140 3.46 -20.90 -13.37
CA LYS A 140 2.75 -21.15 -14.64
C LYS A 140 1.56 -22.11 -14.49
N LYS A 141 1.08 -22.33 -13.26
CA LYS A 141 0.00 -23.27 -12.95
C LYS A 141 -1.41 -22.66 -13.07
N ALA A 142 -1.54 -21.41 -13.45
CA ALA A 142 -2.84 -20.79 -13.67
C ALA A 142 -3.50 -21.33 -14.96
N ARG A 143 -4.82 -21.15 -15.04
CA ARG A 143 -5.62 -21.63 -16.18
C ARG A 143 -5.05 -21.15 -17.51
N GLY A 144 -4.97 -22.07 -18.46
CA GLY A 144 -4.39 -21.79 -19.79
C GLY A 144 -2.87 -21.61 -19.78
N GLY A 145 -2.17 -21.97 -18.69
CA GLY A 145 -0.73 -21.81 -18.57
C GLY A 145 -0.29 -20.37 -18.27
N ALA A 146 -1.21 -19.50 -17.86
CA ALA A 146 -0.88 -18.12 -17.48
C ALA A 146 0.05 -18.10 -16.27
N ILE A 147 0.92 -17.10 -16.22
CA ILE A 147 1.74 -16.81 -15.04
C ILE A 147 0.85 -16.13 -14.00
N SER A 148 0.86 -16.65 -12.79
CA SER A 148 0.11 -16.14 -11.67
C SER A 148 1.00 -16.02 -10.46
N THR A 149 0.63 -15.17 -9.52
CA THR A 149 1.24 -15.07 -8.20
C THR A 149 0.69 -16.18 -7.29
N CYS A 150 1.55 -16.76 -6.48
CA CYS A 150 1.19 -17.78 -5.50
C CYS A 150 2.06 -17.65 -4.25
N PHE A 151 1.65 -18.30 -3.17
CA PHE A 151 2.38 -18.41 -1.93
C PHE A 151 2.57 -19.89 -1.56
N HIS A 152 3.80 -20.30 -1.23
CA HIS A 152 4.16 -21.64 -0.83
C HIS A 152 4.98 -21.61 0.47
N ALA A 153 4.32 -21.68 1.62
CA ALA A 153 4.96 -21.59 2.94
C ALA A 153 6.15 -22.58 3.11
N GLY A 154 6.04 -23.80 2.57
CA GLY A 154 7.12 -24.80 2.67
C GLY A 154 8.38 -24.49 1.84
N GLN A 155 8.39 -23.41 1.06
CA GLN A 155 9.53 -22.98 0.24
C GLN A 155 10.17 -21.69 0.75
N LEU A 156 9.68 -21.17 1.87
CA LEU A 156 10.08 -19.90 2.44
C LEU A 156 10.64 -20.07 3.83
N ASN A 157 11.53 -19.21 4.24
CA ASN A 157 11.94 -19.07 5.61
C ASN A 157 10.95 -18.17 6.35
N LEU A 158 9.89 -18.74 6.91
CA LEU A 158 8.84 -18.00 7.62
C LEU A 158 9.33 -17.30 8.88
N ASP A 159 10.50 -17.71 9.41
CA ASP A 159 11.16 -17.09 10.56
C ASP A 159 12.08 -15.91 10.16
N ALA A 160 12.15 -15.58 8.85
CA ALA A 160 12.89 -14.41 8.39
C ALA A 160 12.31 -13.15 9.03
N ARG A 161 13.16 -12.33 9.65
CA ARG A 161 12.74 -11.10 10.31
C ARG A 161 12.72 -9.93 9.33
N ILE A 162 11.91 -8.91 9.64
CA ILE A 162 11.83 -7.69 8.84
C ILE A 162 13.04 -6.82 9.17
N PRO A 163 13.87 -6.42 8.18
CA PRO A 163 14.96 -5.50 8.41
C PRO A 163 14.47 -4.15 8.94
N ASN A 164 15.24 -3.54 9.83
CA ASN A 164 14.97 -2.18 10.27
C ASN A 164 15.06 -1.21 9.09
N GLY A 165 14.08 -0.31 8.94
CA GLY A 165 13.96 0.59 7.79
C GLY A 165 13.12 0.04 6.64
N GLU A 166 12.53 -1.15 6.80
CA GLU A 166 11.67 -1.78 5.81
C GLU A 166 10.26 -2.05 6.38
N ILE A 167 9.23 -1.80 5.61
CA ILE A 167 7.84 -2.21 5.85
C ILE A 167 7.23 -2.57 4.49
N TRP A 168 6.43 -3.66 4.43
CA TRP A 168 5.81 -4.16 3.21
C TRP A 168 6.80 -4.44 2.09
N ASN A 169 7.99 -4.93 2.41
CA ASN A 169 9.09 -5.09 1.47
C ASN A 169 9.55 -3.79 0.78
N MET A 170 9.12 -2.63 1.27
CA MET A 170 9.57 -1.32 0.81
C MET A 170 10.55 -0.72 1.81
N THR A 171 11.66 -0.23 1.31
CA THR A 171 12.64 0.51 2.11
C THR A 171 12.17 1.96 2.27
N TYR A 172 12.01 2.43 3.50
CA TYR A 172 11.63 3.82 3.81
C TYR A 172 12.75 4.62 4.47
N ALA A 173 13.79 3.94 4.94
CA ALA A 173 14.95 4.56 5.58
C ALA A 173 16.21 3.76 5.28
N GLU A 174 17.38 4.39 5.42
CA GLU A 174 18.66 3.67 5.39
C GLU A 174 18.70 2.70 6.58
N ASN A 175 18.97 1.43 6.27
CA ASN A 175 18.99 0.37 7.28
C ASN A 175 20.22 0.49 8.18
N ALA A 176 20.03 0.29 9.47
CA ALA A 176 21.12 -0.19 10.31
C ALA A 176 21.39 -1.64 9.91
N ARG A 177 22.51 -1.91 9.23
CA ARG A 177 22.87 -3.24 8.72
C ARG A 177 22.88 -4.27 9.85
N GLY A 178 22.10 -5.36 9.66
CA GLY A 178 22.02 -6.44 10.63
C GLY A 178 21.07 -6.20 11.79
N GLU A 179 20.34 -5.10 11.81
CA GLU A 179 19.26 -4.85 12.74
C GLU A 179 17.91 -5.22 12.12
N TYR A 180 17.01 -5.68 12.97
CA TYR A 180 15.66 -6.09 12.60
C TYR A 180 14.66 -5.39 13.51
N ILE A 181 13.43 -5.18 13.03
CA ILE A 181 12.34 -4.78 13.92
C ILE A 181 12.12 -5.86 14.98
N GLU A 182 11.72 -5.43 16.18
CA GLU A 182 11.35 -6.34 17.26
C GLU A 182 10.10 -7.13 16.89
N ASP A 183 10.00 -8.34 17.42
CA ASP A 183 8.81 -9.17 17.26
C ASP A 183 7.62 -8.49 17.94
N ILE A 184 6.48 -8.46 17.25
CA ILE A 184 5.27 -7.77 17.72
C ILE A 184 4.19 -8.83 17.98
N GLY A 185 3.55 -8.72 19.15
CA GLY A 185 2.46 -9.60 19.50
C GLY A 185 1.10 -9.10 19.01
N TYR A 186 0.09 -10.00 19.01
CA TYR A 186 -1.29 -9.68 18.60
C TYR A 186 -1.89 -8.51 19.37
N GLU A 187 -1.76 -8.50 20.70
CA GLU A 187 -2.34 -7.45 21.54
C GLU A 187 -1.73 -6.08 21.20
N GLU A 188 -0.43 -6.06 20.97
CA GLU A 188 0.28 -4.84 20.63
C GLU A 188 -0.15 -4.32 19.26
N LEU A 189 -0.23 -5.17 18.24
CA LEU A 189 -0.69 -4.78 16.91
C LEU A 189 -2.14 -4.29 16.95
N TRP A 190 -3.03 -4.95 17.71
CA TRP A 190 -4.41 -4.50 17.91
C TRP A 190 -4.50 -3.14 18.60
N ASN A 191 -3.65 -2.86 19.58
CA ASN A 191 -3.61 -1.56 20.24
C ASN A 191 -3.15 -0.45 19.28
N ARG A 192 -2.17 -0.73 18.42
CA ARG A 192 -1.72 0.20 17.36
C ARG A 192 -2.82 0.45 16.32
N LEU A 193 -3.49 -0.60 15.87
CA LEU A 193 -4.64 -0.47 14.95
C LEU A 193 -5.77 0.35 15.57
N LYS A 194 -6.12 0.09 16.84
CA LYS A 194 -7.13 0.86 17.57
C LYS A 194 -6.74 2.33 17.64
N TRP A 195 -5.49 2.62 18.02
CA TRP A 195 -4.97 3.99 18.09
C TRP A 195 -5.08 4.71 16.74
N PHE A 196 -4.76 4.02 15.64
CA PHE A 196 -4.90 4.53 14.28
C PHE A 196 -6.35 4.82 13.92
N LEU A 197 -7.24 3.85 14.13
CA LEU A 197 -8.65 3.98 13.74
C LEU A 197 -9.38 5.09 14.53
N GLU A 198 -9.14 5.21 15.82
CA GLU A 198 -9.74 6.26 16.67
C GLU A 198 -9.41 7.67 16.17
N ARG A 199 -8.30 7.84 15.44
CA ARG A 199 -7.82 9.14 14.94
C ARG A 199 -8.16 9.42 13.49
N ILE A 200 -8.18 8.38 12.66
CA ILE A 200 -8.42 8.57 11.23
C ILE A 200 -9.89 8.51 10.86
N LEU A 201 -10.70 7.66 11.53
CA LEU A 201 -12.09 7.47 11.16
C LEU A 201 -12.95 8.74 11.26
N PRO A 202 -12.84 9.58 12.31
CA PRO A 202 -13.60 10.83 12.36
C PRO A 202 -13.31 11.76 11.16
N VAL A 203 -12.05 11.80 10.73
CA VAL A 203 -11.63 12.60 9.58
C VAL A 203 -12.13 12.01 8.26
N ALA A 204 -12.11 10.69 8.14
CA ALA A 204 -12.62 9.99 6.97
C ALA A 204 -14.14 10.18 6.83
N GLU A 205 -14.89 10.09 7.92
CA GLU A 205 -16.34 10.36 7.96
C GLU A 205 -16.65 11.80 7.54
N GLU A 206 -15.94 12.79 8.10
CA GLU A 206 -16.09 14.21 7.73
C GLU A 206 -15.77 14.43 6.24
N ALA A 207 -14.75 13.79 5.72
CA ALA A 207 -14.34 13.89 4.32
C ALA A 207 -15.25 13.07 3.36
N GLY A 208 -16.15 12.24 3.88
CA GLY A 208 -16.99 11.33 3.09
C GLY A 208 -16.18 10.23 2.39
N VAL A 209 -15.10 9.78 3.02
CA VAL A 209 -14.21 8.71 2.55
C VAL A 209 -14.41 7.46 3.39
N MET A 210 -14.71 6.36 2.76
CA MET A 210 -14.80 5.05 3.42
C MET A 210 -13.41 4.45 3.57
N MET A 211 -13.02 4.12 4.79
CA MET A 211 -11.80 3.36 5.06
C MET A 211 -12.04 1.87 4.86
N ALA A 212 -11.21 1.20 4.08
CA ALA A 212 -11.35 -0.22 3.76
C ALA A 212 -10.06 -0.96 4.14
N LEU A 213 -10.15 -1.81 5.18
CA LEU A 213 -9.03 -2.66 5.58
C LEU A 213 -8.86 -3.81 4.59
N HIS A 214 -7.70 -3.88 3.94
CA HIS A 214 -7.30 -5.04 3.14
C HIS A 214 -6.88 -6.17 4.09
N PRO A 215 -7.41 -7.39 3.94
CA PRO A 215 -6.94 -8.54 4.71
C PRO A 215 -5.47 -8.85 4.37
N ASP A 216 -4.77 -9.51 5.30
CA ASP A 216 -3.37 -9.88 5.09
C ASP A 216 -3.20 -10.83 3.91
N ASP A 217 -2.15 -10.60 3.15
CA ASP A 217 -1.73 -11.39 2.01
C ASP A 217 -0.21 -11.63 2.07
N PRO A 218 0.22 -12.85 2.36
CA PRO A 218 -0.55 -14.10 2.46
C PRO A 218 -1.36 -14.20 3.77
N PRO A 219 -2.45 -14.99 3.78
CA PRO A 219 -3.32 -15.15 4.95
C PRO A 219 -2.66 -16.08 5.99
N MET A 220 -1.57 -15.63 6.55
CA MET A 220 -0.82 -16.33 7.59
C MET A 220 -1.11 -15.69 8.95
N PRO A 221 -1.32 -16.49 10.02
CA PRO A 221 -1.60 -15.95 11.34
C PRO A 221 -0.39 -15.23 11.96
N PHE A 222 0.80 -15.53 11.47
CA PHE A 222 2.05 -14.94 11.92
C PHE A 222 3.10 -15.06 10.82
N LEU A 223 3.81 -13.98 10.54
CA LEU A 223 4.79 -13.90 9.47
C LEU A 223 5.91 -12.92 9.81
N ARG A 224 7.16 -13.33 9.63
CA ARG A 224 8.34 -12.48 9.80
C ARG A 224 8.43 -11.78 11.17
N GLY A 225 7.99 -12.44 12.25
CA GLY A 225 8.01 -11.89 13.62
C GLY A 225 6.80 -11.00 13.96
N THR A 226 5.76 -10.97 13.13
CA THR A 226 4.56 -10.14 13.32
C THR A 226 3.27 -10.93 13.03
N PRO A 227 2.15 -10.61 13.69
CA PRO A 227 0.84 -11.15 13.33
C PRO A 227 0.39 -10.69 11.96
#